data_42f518d83d371a04f4d9edce1d5e936a
#
_entry.id   42f518d83d371a04f4d9edce1d5e936a
#
_cell.length_a   1.000
_cell.length_b   1.000
_cell.length_c   1.000
_cell.angle_alpha   90.00
_cell.angle_beta   90.00
_cell.angle_gamma   90.00
#
_symmetry.space_group_name_H-M   'P 1'
#
loop_
_entity.id
_entity.type
_entity.pdbx_description
1 polymer ?
#
loop_
_entity_poly.entity_id
_entity_poly.type
_entity_poly.pdbx_seq_one_letter_code
_entity_poly.pdbx_strand_id
1 'polypeptide(L)'
;MKKIILVLVLVISFSTVAQNTFSISTESVEVGDNFTLDIDLANSTEVTAFQFDLSHNENAYELISGSTLTTRAENHTLSVTTVDENTIRVLVYSTSNDVISAGNGTVLSLTFSSENEPNTYNLSISNIVLSDQNGESVSVDSTNGSVTLLGPRYDLTTSAVDFGEIPVDSSPSQSVTISNSGNEDLVISSYAIDAPFSIAQTLPVTITPGNSSSFTVEVDTSTKQVVESVLSFSTNDQDPLRAIQSTTIQADIFAVNEIYIGSGQGVSNSEITIPVTISNMEPFSAFQFDITLPNDVIYSENSTVFSSRSQDHVITASIINTNTIRFVSYSGTNTNFTGNE
;
A
#
# COMPACT_ATOMS: atom_id res chain seq x y z
N MET A 1 86.36 30.56 -3.90
CA MET A 1 85.79 29.72 -2.82
C MET A 1 84.51 29.12 -3.35
N LYS A 2 84.53 27.81 -3.73
CA LYS A 2 83.33 27.09 -4.16
C LYS A 2 82.64 26.57 -2.88
N LYS A 3 81.34 27.01 -2.67
CA LYS A 3 80.55 26.49 -1.57
C LYS A 3 79.89 25.14 -2.05
N ILE A 4 80.28 24.07 -1.34
CA ILE A 4 79.65 22.76 -1.48
C ILE A 4 78.39 22.78 -0.61
N ILE A 5 77.22 22.66 -1.20
CA ILE A 5 75.94 22.48 -0.52
C ILE A 5 75.73 20.96 -0.38
N LEU A 6 75.78 20.44 0.86
CA LEU A 6 75.47 19.07 1.16
C LEU A 6 73.94 18.96 1.34
N VAL A 7 73.24 18.31 0.38
CA VAL A 7 71.82 17.99 0.53
C VAL A 7 71.69 16.66 1.23
N LEU A 8 71.24 16.69 2.47
CA LEU A 8 70.90 15.48 3.23
C LEU A 8 69.51 15.01 2.84
N VAL A 9 69.41 13.94 2.04
CA VAL A 9 68.13 13.31 1.70
C VAL A 9 67.78 12.35 2.83
N LEU A 10 66.80 12.74 3.68
CA LEU A 10 66.23 11.87 4.69
C LEU A 10 65.22 10.91 4.01
N VAL A 11 65.61 9.66 3.80
CA VAL A 11 64.69 8.60 3.35
C VAL A 11 63.93 8.10 4.57
N ILE A 12 62.67 8.56 4.73
CA ILE A 12 61.73 8.02 5.69
C ILE A 12 61.11 6.79 5.03
N SER A 13 61.54 5.59 5.42
CA SER A 13 60.88 4.34 5.07
C SER A 13 59.65 4.19 5.97
N PHE A 14 58.47 4.39 5.40
CA PHE A 14 57.25 3.94 6.03
C PHE A 14 57.18 2.42 5.87
N SER A 15 57.41 1.68 6.95
CA SER A 15 57.01 0.27 7.02
C SER A 15 55.49 0.26 7.19
N THR A 16 54.73 -0.09 6.15
CA THR A 16 53.35 -0.46 6.28
C THR A 16 53.36 -1.78 7.08
N VAL A 17 52.93 -1.72 8.33
CA VAL A 17 52.57 -2.94 9.07
C VAL A 17 51.38 -3.51 8.33
N ALA A 18 51.49 -4.75 7.86
CA ALA A 18 50.35 -5.44 7.27
C ALA A 18 49.29 -5.55 8.37
N GLN A 19 48.13 -4.95 8.12
CA GLN A 19 47.05 -4.83 9.07
C GLN A 19 46.12 -6.05 8.91
N ASN A 20 45.75 -6.69 10.03
CA ASN A 20 44.78 -7.76 9.97
C ASN A 20 43.39 -7.13 9.85
N THR A 21 42.52 -7.74 9.05
CA THR A 21 41.19 -7.20 8.78
C THR A 21 40.16 -8.32 8.68
N PHE A 22 39.05 -8.17 9.38
CA PHE A 22 37.83 -8.88 9.06
C PHE A 22 37.00 -8.08 8.07
N SER A 23 36.38 -8.77 7.09
CA SER A 23 35.39 -8.18 6.19
C SER A 23 34.17 -9.07 6.04
N ILE A 24 33.00 -8.43 5.97
CA ILE A 24 31.73 -9.11 5.73
C ILE A 24 31.40 -8.97 4.26
N SER A 25 30.92 -10.04 3.62
CA SER A 25 30.41 -9.97 2.25
C SER A 25 29.19 -9.02 2.14
N THR A 26 28.92 -8.60 0.90
CA THR A 26 27.69 -7.88 0.55
C THR A 26 26.86 -8.79 -0.32
N GLU A 27 25.61 -9.06 0.12
CA GLU A 27 24.73 -10.02 -0.52
C GLU A 27 23.46 -9.32 -1.06
N SER A 28 22.87 -9.92 -2.11
CA SER A 28 21.55 -9.55 -2.64
C SER A 28 20.75 -10.83 -2.82
N VAL A 29 19.57 -10.89 -2.20
CA VAL A 29 18.77 -12.11 -2.03
C VAL A 29 17.30 -11.77 -2.19
N GLU A 30 16.51 -12.62 -2.85
CA GLU A 30 15.06 -12.51 -2.89
C GLU A 30 14.47 -12.70 -1.49
N VAL A 31 13.44 -11.94 -1.15
CA VAL A 31 12.71 -12.11 0.12
C VAL A 31 12.16 -13.54 0.23
N GLY A 32 12.26 -14.13 1.42
CA GLY A 32 11.85 -15.52 1.71
C GLY A 32 12.90 -16.58 1.39
N ASP A 33 14.03 -16.23 0.76
CA ASP A 33 15.11 -17.17 0.47
C ASP A 33 16.15 -17.22 1.60
N ASN A 34 16.85 -18.36 1.69
CA ASN A 34 18.01 -18.52 2.55
C ASN A 34 19.26 -17.97 1.85
N PHE A 35 20.19 -17.43 2.64
CA PHE A 35 21.47 -16.91 2.14
C PHE A 35 22.63 -17.19 3.10
N THR A 36 23.85 -16.99 2.63
CA THR A 36 25.06 -17.09 3.44
C THR A 36 25.80 -15.76 3.43
N LEU A 37 26.32 -15.38 4.61
CA LEU A 37 27.25 -14.28 4.77
C LEU A 37 28.65 -14.86 4.97
N ASP A 38 29.55 -14.53 4.07
CA ASP A 38 30.95 -14.89 4.17
C ASP A 38 31.70 -13.87 5.02
N ILE A 39 32.48 -14.38 5.95
CA ILE A 39 33.39 -13.63 6.80
C ILE A 39 34.82 -13.91 6.36
N ASP A 40 35.45 -12.93 5.77
CA ASP A 40 36.81 -13.00 5.33
C ASP A 40 37.79 -12.51 6.42
N LEU A 41 38.92 -13.19 6.56
CA LEU A 41 40.03 -12.76 7.38
C LEU A 41 41.28 -12.58 6.50
N ALA A 42 41.77 -11.36 6.45
CA ALA A 42 43.15 -11.08 6.02
C ALA A 42 44.05 -11.00 7.27
N ASN A 43 44.97 -11.94 7.44
CA ASN A 43 45.90 -11.97 8.58
C ASN A 43 47.35 -12.08 8.11
N SER A 44 48.20 -11.25 8.67
CA SER A 44 49.64 -11.22 8.39
C SER A 44 50.48 -12.17 9.26
N THR A 45 49.87 -12.67 10.35
CA THR A 45 50.45 -13.61 11.32
C THR A 45 49.50 -14.77 11.53
N GLU A 46 50.01 -15.92 11.97
CA GLU A 46 49.18 -17.07 12.34
C GLU A 46 48.33 -16.72 13.56
N VAL A 47 47.08 -17.15 13.54
CA VAL A 47 46.10 -16.96 14.63
C VAL A 47 45.44 -18.28 15.01
N THR A 48 45.11 -18.45 16.29
CA THR A 48 44.50 -19.68 16.84
C THR A 48 43.08 -19.53 17.28
N ALA A 49 42.63 -18.29 17.47
CA ALA A 49 41.26 -18.00 17.86
C ALA A 49 40.81 -16.60 17.43
N PHE A 50 39.53 -16.45 17.19
CA PHE A 50 38.92 -15.14 17.05
C PHE A 50 37.52 -15.12 17.62
N GLN A 51 37.08 -13.94 18.05
CA GLN A 51 35.74 -13.63 18.46
C GLN A 51 35.30 -12.30 17.83
N PHE A 52 34.03 -12.17 17.51
CA PHE A 52 33.42 -10.89 17.20
C PHE A 52 31.90 -10.92 17.48
N ASP A 53 31.30 -9.75 17.61
CA ASP A 53 29.88 -9.57 17.61
C ASP A 53 29.45 -9.02 16.25
N LEU A 54 28.50 -9.69 15.61
CA LEU A 54 27.88 -9.27 14.35
C LEU A 54 26.52 -8.64 14.65
N SER A 55 26.36 -7.36 14.29
CA SER A 55 25.06 -6.69 14.31
C SER A 55 24.26 -7.06 13.06
N HIS A 56 23.00 -7.46 13.23
CA HIS A 56 22.07 -7.83 12.18
C HIS A 56 20.67 -7.25 12.47
N ASN A 57 19.68 -7.50 11.62
CA ASN A 57 18.29 -7.10 11.84
C ASN A 57 17.39 -8.34 11.91
N GLU A 58 17.00 -8.75 13.11
CA GLU A 58 16.18 -9.94 13.37
C GLU A 58 14.79 -9.89 12.67
N ASN A 59 14.24 -8.69 12.50
CA ASN A 59 12.95 -8.55 11.79
C ASN A 59 13.07 -8.71 10.27
N ALA A 60 14.29 -8.72 9.73
CA ALA A 60 14.55 -8.85 8.31
C ALA A 60 15.11 -10.23 7.92
N TYR A 61 15.91 -10.82 8.78
CA TYR A 61 16.51 -12.13 8.58
C TYR A 61 17.01 -12.74 9.89
N GLU A 62 16.89 -14.05 10.02
CA GLU A 62 17.22 -14.82 11.20
C GLU A 62 18.37 -15.79 10.93
N LEU A 63 19.28 -15.95 11.91
CA LEU A 63 20.33 -16.96 11.84
C LEU A 63 19.72 -18.36 11.96
N ILE A 64 20.00 -19.21 10.98
CA ILE A 64 19.56 -20.60 10.99
C ILE A 64 20.72 -21.58 11.08
N SER A 65 20.43 -22.87 11.25
CA SER A 65 21.44 -23.92 11.21
C SER A 65 22.10 -24.01 9.83
N GLY A 66 23.38 -24.37 9.79
CA GLY A 66 24.13 -24.54 8.54
C GLY A 66 25.38 -23.66 8.44
N SER A 67 25.65 -22.81 9.44
CA SER A 67 26.92 -22.06 9.51
C SER A 67 28.11 -23.00 9.60
N THR A 68 29.15 -22.73 8.82
CA THR A 68 30.32 -23.62 8.67
C THR A 68 31.63 -22.85 8.63
N LEU A 69 32.68 -23.49 9.12
CA LEU A 69 34.05 -23.04 8.90
C LEU A 69 34.52 -23.47 7.51
N THR A 70 35.32 -22.64 6.85
CA THR A 70 35.96 -22.99 5.59
C THR A 70 37.24 -23.80 5.82
N THR A 71 37.87 -24.28 4.72
CA THR A 71 39.15 -25.00 4.79
C THR A 71 40.29 -24.27 5.48
N ARG A 72 40.22 -22.93 5.53
CA ARG A 72 41.22 -22.11 6.28
C ARG A 72 41.12 -22.31 7.78
N ALA A 73 39.94 -22.63 8.31
CA ALA A 73 39.67 -22.79 9.74
C ALA A 73 39.07 -24.19 10.08
N GLU A 74 39.23 -25.18 9.21
CA GLU A 74 38.57 -26.50 9.30
C GLU A 74 38.89 -27.28 10.58
N ASN A 75 40.06 -27.04 11.19
CA ASN A 75 40.49 -27.67 12.43
C ASN A 75 40.09 -26.88 13.70
N HIS A 76 39.26 -25.89 13.56
CA HIS A 76 38.74 -25.07 14.65
C HIS A 76 37.32 -25.46 15.03
N THR A 77 36.90 -25.02 16.20
CA THR A 77 35.53 -25.17 16.69
C THR A 77 34.78 -23.85 16.52
N LEU A 78 33.61 -23.89 15.92
CA LEU A 78 32.70 -22.75 15.78
C LEU A 78 31.65 -22.78 16.88
N SER A 79 31.48 -21.67 17.58
CA SER A 79 30.36 -21.39 18.47
C SER A 79 29.66 -20.10 18.04
N VAL A 80 28.36 -20.14 17.77
CA VAL A 80 27.55 -18.97 17.49
C VAL A 80 26.44 -18.88 18.53
N THR A 81 26.30 -17.73 19.18
CA THR A 81 25.32 -17.49 20.24
C THR A 81 24.66 -16.14 20.06
N THR A 82 23.33 -16.09 20.29
CA THR A 82 22.58 -14.83 20.35
C THR A 82 22.94 -14.09 21.63
N VAL A 83 23.36 -12.83 21.49
CA VAL A 83 23.65 -11.91 22.61
C VAL A 83 22.38 -11.12 22.96
N ASP A 84 21.73 -10.60 21.94
CA ASP A 84 20.42 -9.92 21.99
C ASP A 84 19.71 -10.07 20.62
N GLU A 85 18.51 -9.49 20.48
CA GLU A 85 17.67 -9.59 19.28
C GLU A 85 18.38 -9.21 17.97
N ASN A 86 19.36 -8.31 18.02
CA ASN A 86 20.05 -7.81 16.83
C ASN A 86 21.55 -8.08 16.84
N THR A 87 22.03 -8.96 17.73
CA THR A 87 23.48 -9.21 17.90
C THR A 87 23.75 -10.70 18.11
N ILE A 88 24.56 -11.27 17.25
CA ILE A 88 25.12 -12.63 17.45
C ILE A 88 26.60 -12.53 17.74
N ARG A 89 27.06 -13.36 18.66
CA ARG A 89 28.48 -13.55 18.95
C ARG A 89 29.01 -14.78 18.28
N VAL A 90 30.05 -14.60 17.51
CA VAL A 90 30.83 -15.67 16.88
C VAL A 90 32.12 -15.86 17.64
N LEU A 91 32.43 -17.12 18.00
CA LEU A 91 33.68 -17.55 18.58
C LEU A 91 34.21 -18.73 17.77
N VAL A 92 35.45 -18.61 17.30
CA VAL A 92 36.21 -19.67 16.64
C VAL A 92 37.49 -19.90 17.37
N TYR A 93 37.77 -21.14 17.78
CA TYR A 93 38.93 -21.48 18.57
C TYR A 93 39.43 -22.90 18.28
N SER A 94 40.73 -23.15 18.49
CA SER A 94 41.29 -24.50 18.43
C SER A 94 41.58 -25.02 19.84
N THR A 95 41.21 -26.27 20.11
CA THR A 95 41.57 -27.00 21.33
C THR A 95 42.91 -27.70 21.23
N SER A 96 43.47 -27.80 20.01
CA SER A 96 44.75 -28.45 19.68
C SER A 96 45.84 -27.45 19.36
N ASN A 97 45.55 -26.14 19.54
CA ASN A 97 46.43 -25.04 19.15
C ASN A 97 46.75 -25.01 17.64
N ASP A 98 45.80 -25.50 16.80
CA ASP A 98 45.90 -25.37 15.35
C ASP A 98 45.81 -23.90 14.94
N VAL A 99 46.43 -23.57 13.83
CA VAL A 99 46.52 -22.18 13.36
C VAL A 99 45.72 -21.98 12.08
N ILE A 100 45.13 -20.80 11.97
CA ILE A 100 44.74 -20.19 10.71
C ILE A 100 45.99 -19.50 10.15
N SER A 101 46.55 -20.08 9.09
CA SER A 101 47.78 -19.56 8.50
C SER A 101 47.61 -18.14 7.96
N ALA A 102 48.71 -17.38 7.96
CA ALA A 102 48.74 -16.05 7.34
C ALA A 102 48.22 -16.11 5.89
N GLY A 103 47.38 -15.15 5.54
CA GLY A 103 46.74 -15.12 4.22
C GLY A 103 45.45 -14.30 4.17
N ASN A 104 44.70 -14.43 3.10
CA ASN A 104 43.41 -13.77 2.88
C ASN A 104 42.38 -14.75 2.37
N GLY A 105 41.14 -14.61 2.79
CA GLY A 105 39.99 -15.34 2.31
C GLY A 105 39.00 -15.73 3.40
N THR A 106 37.93 -16.33 3.01
CA THR A 106 36.81 -16.69 3.86
C THR A 106 37.23 -17.72 4.91
N VAL A 107 36.92 -17.46 6.17
CA VAL A 107 37.18 -18.34 7.32
C VAL A 107 35.90 -18.97 7.84
N LEU A 108 34.76 -18.33 7.60
CA LEU A 108 33.43 -18.69 8.12
C LEU A 108 32.35 -18.25 7.16
N SER A 109 31.31 -19.08 6.97
CA SER A 109 30.05 -18.74 6.32
C SER A 109 28.91 -18.89 7.34
N LEU A 110 28.15 -17.84 7.57
CA LEU A 110 26.96 -17.79 8.43
C LEU A 110 25.71 -17.93 7.56
N THR A 111 24.77 -18.79 7.95
CA THR A 111 23.55 -19.06 7.17
C THR A 111 22.35 -18.41 7.82
N PHE A 112 21.59 -17.66 7.03
CA PHE A 112 20.38 -16.95 7.43
C PHE A 112 19.19 -17.34 6.56
N SER A 113 17.97 -17.21 7.11
CA SER A 113 16.71 -17.14 6.37
C SER A 113 16.27 -15.69 6.31
N SER A 114 15.81 -15.22 5.15
CA SER A 114 15.25 -13.88 5.03
C SER A 114 13.74 -13.87 5.28
N GLU A 115 13.24 -12.77 5.82
CA GLU A 115 11.82 -12.45 5.95
C GLU A 115 11.34 -11.63 4.74
N ASN A 116 10.02 -11.38 4.66
CA ASN A 116 9.42 -10.62 3.56
C ASN A 116 9.52 -9.09 3.77
N GLU A 117 10.71 -8.59 4.08
CA GLU A 117 10.98 -7.17 4.34
C GLU A 117 12.03 -6.61 3.37
N PRO A 118 11.64 -6.27 2.12
CA PRO A 118 12.57 -5.80 1.09
C PRO A 118 13.20 -4.46 1.48
N ASN A 119 14.51 -4.47 1.66
CA ASN A 119 15.31 -3.29 2.02
C ASN A 119 16.81 -3.65 1.97
N THR A 120 17.68 -2.63 2.14
CA THR A 120 19.11 -2.84 2.37
C THR A 120 19.45 -2.66 3.84
N TYR A 121 20.04 -3.68 4.43
CA TYR A 121 20.42 -3.75 5.85
C TYR A 121 21.93 -3.73 5.99
N ASN A 122 22.46 -2.77 6.75
CA ASN A 122 23.88 -2.68 7.03
C ASN A 122 24.29 -3.66 8.14
N LEU A 123 25.42 -4.30 7.94
CA LEU A 123 26.04 -5.23 8.88
C LEU A 123 27.31 -4.61 9.46
N SER A 124 27.54 -4.79 10.75
CA SER A 124 28.77 -4.31 11.38
C SER A 124 29.34 -5.35 12.34
N ILE A 125 30.67 -5.39 12.40
CA ILE A 125 31.43 -6.20 13.34
C ILE A 125 31.94 -5.31 14.48
N SER A 126 31.82 -5.82 15.72
CA SER A 126 32.30 -5.16 16.93
C SER A 126 32.88 -6.18 17.91
N ASN A 127 33.45 -5.72 19.03
CA ASN A 127 34.03 -6.57 20.08
C ASN A 127 34.98 -7.64 19.55
N ILE A 128 35.81 -7.26 18.58
CA ILE A 128 36.72 -8.17 17.90
C ILE A 128 37.89 -8.51 18.81
N VAL A 129 38.18 -9.81 18.96
CA VAL A 129 39.38 -10.35 19.58
C VAL A 129 40.01 -11.32 18.60
N LEU A 130 41.28 -11.15 18.31
CA LEU A 130 42.09 -12.04 17.49
C LEU A 130 43.32 -12.45 18.32
N SER A 131 43.61 -13.76 18.45
CA SER A 131 44.67 -14.27 19.28
C SER A 131 45.67 -15.12 18.48
N ASP A 132 46.95 -14.95 18.78
CA ASP A 132 48.04 -15.79 18.25
C ASP A 132 48.20 -17.12 19.03
N GLN A 133 49.22 -17.93 18.68
CA GLN A 133 49.53 -19.22 19.33
C GLN A 133 49.96 -19.09 20.80
N ASN A 134 50.37 -17.91 21.26
CA ASN A 134 50.75 -17.67 22.63
C ASN A 134 49.59 -17.16 23.47
N GLY A 135 48.42 -16.94 22.87
CA GLY A 135 47.26 -16.33 23.51
C GLY A 135 47.35 -14.80 23.59
N GLU A 136 48.31 -14.19 22.88
CA GLU A 136 48.48 -12.74 22.84
C GLU A 136 47.46 -12.13 21.85
N SER A 137 46.91 -10.97 22.21
CA SER A 137 45.96 -10.25 21.35
C SER A 137 46.68 -9.64 20.15
N VAL A 138 46.12 -9.90 18.96
CA VAL A 138 46.59 -9.35 17.68
C VAL A 138 45.67 -8.22 17.25
N SER A 139 46.25 -7.09 16.82
CA SER A 139 45.47 -5.95 16.33
C SER A 139 44.76 -6.30 15.03
N VAL A 140 43.48 -5.94 14.93
CA VAL A 140 42.63 -6.22 13.78
C VAL A 140 41.62 -5.11 13.58
N ASP A 141 41.38 -4.74 12.33
CA ASP A 141 40.32 -3.83 11.92
C ASP A 141 39.12 -4.61 11.30
N SER A 142 38.04 -3.92 11.04
CA SER A 142 36.88 -4.51 10.36
C SER A 142 36.36 -3.65 9.22
N THR A 143 35.84 -4.31 8.21
CA THR A 143 35.06 -3.70 7.12
C THR A 143 33.64 -4.23 7.15
N ASN A 144 32.68 -3.32 7.22
CA ASN A 144 31.26 -3.64 7.26
C ASN A 144 30.77 -4.16 5.91
N GLY A 145 29.68 -4.93 5.93
CA GLY A 145 28.96 -5.40 4.75
C GLY A 145 27.50 -4.93 4.74
N SER A 146 26.72 -5.51 3.85
CA SER A 146 25.28 -5.28 3.81
C SER A 146 24.54 -6.47 3.18
N VAL A 147 23.27 -6.60 3.52
CA VAL A 147 22.33 -7.51 2.85
C VAL A 147 21.24 -6.68 2.24
N THR A 148 20.99 -6.87 0.94
CA THR A 148 19.82 -6.31 0.24
C THR A 148 18.83 -7.44 0.01
N LEU A 149 17.68 -7.36 0.68
CA LEU A 149 16.53 -8.23 0.42
C LEU A 149 15.73 -7.62 -0.73
N LEU A 150 15.60 -8.37 -1.81
CA LEU A 150 14.92 -7.95 -3.05
C LEU A 150 13.46 -8.38 -3.02
N GLY A 151 12.56 -7.48 -3.40
CA GLY A 151 11.15 -7.78 -3.55
C GLY A 151 10.27 -6.54 -3.65
N PRO A 152 9.05 -6.70 -4.15
CA PRO A 152 8.02 -5.67 -4.07
C PRO A 152 7.46 -5.57 -2.65
N ARG A 153 6.91 -4.41 -2.30
CA ARG A 153 6.16 -4.21 -1.05
C ARG A 153 4.83 -3.53 -1.33
N TYR A 154 3.77 -4.29 -1.14
CA TYR A 154 2.40 -3.84 -1.33
C TYR A 154 1.89 -3.08 -0.12
N ASP A 155 1.53 -1.80 -0.31
CA ASP A 155 0.90 -0.97 0.71
C ASP A 155 -0.41 -0.38 0.17
N LEU A 156 -1.52 -0.82 0.74
CA LEU A 156 -2.85 -0.26 0.47
C LEU A 156 -3.09 0.93 1.41
N THR A 157 -2.99 2.14 0.86
CA THR A 157 -3.04 3.37 1.68
C THR A 157 -4.45 3.88 1.97
N THR A 158 -5.46 3.37 1.25
CA THR A 158 -6.87 3.74 1.42
C THR A 158 -7.58 2.69 2.27
N SER A 159 -7.99 3.05 3.48
CA SER A 159 -8.63 2.11 4.43
C SER A 159 -10.14 1.95 4.22
N ALA A 160 -10.81 2.95 3.65
CA ALA A 160 -12.23 2.92 3.35
C ALA A 160 -12.57 3.89 2.21
N VAL A 161 -13.61 3.54 1.43
CA VAL A 161 -14.21 4.38 0.39
C VAL A 161 -15.70 4.51 0.70
N ASP A 162 -16.16 5.72 0.93
CA ASP A 162 -17.57 6.01 1.20
C ASP A 162 -18.10 6.96 0.11
N PHE A 163 -19.04 6.44 -0.70
CA PHE A 163 -19.73 7.25 -1.70
C PHE A 163 -20.84 8.13 -1.10
N GLY A 164 -21.25 7.85 0.14
CA GLY A 164 -22.36 8.53 0.79
C GLY A 164 -23.69 8.28 0.10
N GLU A 165 -24.59 9.26 0.21
CA GLU A 165 -25.89 9.24 -0.48
C GLU A 165 -25.76 9.69 -1.93
N ILE A 166 -26.09 8.82 -2.89
CA ILE A 166 -26.01 9.06 -4.33
C ILE A 166 -27.36 8.80 -5.03
N PRO A 167 -27.81 9.69 -5.93
CA PRO A 167 -29.04 9.45 -6.67
C PRO A 167 -28.83 8.34 -7.72
N VAL A 168 -29.88 7.57 -7.98
CA VAL A 168 -29.92 6.64 -9.12
C VAL A 168 -29.58 7.36 -10.42
N ASP A 169 -29.08 6.60 -11.41
CA ASP A 169 -28.67 7.09 -12.73
C ASP A 169 -27.55 8.16 -12.72
N SER A 170 -26.84 8.30 -11.60
CA SER A 170 -25.62 9.09 -11.52
C SER A 170 -24.38 8.24 -11.86
N SER A 171 -23.21 8.86 -11.98
CA SER A 171 -21.96 8.16 -12.32
C SER A 171 -20.82 8.61 -11.38
N PRO A 172 -20.93 8.35 -10.07
CA PRO A 172 -19.90 8.73 -9.12
C PRO A 172 -18.70 7.80 -9.23
N SER A 173 -17.53 8.33 -8.91
CA SER A 173 -16.30 7.56 -8.80
C SER A 173 -15.44 8.04 -7.64
N GLN A 174 -14.66 7.13 -7.06
CA GLN A 174 -13.72 7.36 -5.98
C GLN A 174 -12.39 6.69 -6.33
N SER A 175 -11.33 6.97 -5.56
CA SER A 175 -10.01 6.41 -5.84
C SER A 175 -9.46 5.63 -4.64
N VAL A 176 -8.86 4.49 -4.94
CA VAL A 176 -8.05 3.69 -4.01
C VAL A 176 -6.60 3.77 -4.48
N THR A 177 -5.67 4.07 -3.56
CA THR A 177 -4.26 4.21 -3.90
C THR A 177 -3.45 3.05 -3.32
N ILE A 178 -2.62 2.46 -4.17
CA ILE A 178 -1.64 1.43 -3.85
C ILE A 178 -0.26 2.00 -4.08
N SER A 179 0.66 1.79 -3.13
CA SER A 179 2.07 2.14 -3.28
C SER A 179 2.97 0.91 -3.21
N ASN A 180 4.13 1.01 -3.84
CA ASN A 180 5.21 0.05 -3.77
C ASN A 180 6.37 0.66 -2.99
N SER A 181 6.53 0.30 -1.73
CA SER A 181 7.65 0.73 -0.89
C SER A 181 8.84 -0.25 -0.89
N GLY A 182 8.75 -1.32 -1.70
CA GLY A 182 9.84 -2.26 -1.94
C GLY A 182 10.90 -1.73 -2.92
N ASN A 183 11.82 -2.61 -3.33
CA ASN A 183 12.92 -2.29 -4.24
C ASN A 183 12.82 -3.02 -5.60
N GLU A 184 11.76 -3.78 -5.83
CA GLU A 184 11.40 -4.39 -7.10
C GLU A 184 9.99 -4.00 -7.56
N ASP A 185 9.63 -4.30 -8.80
CA ASP A 185 8.34 -3.96 -9.40
C ASP A 185 7.19 -4.72 -8.73
N LEU A 186 6.20 -3.98 -8.24
CA LEU A 186 4.93 -4.53 -7.74
C LEU A 186 3.95 -4.67 -8.90
N VAL A 187 3.46 -5.89 -9.12
CA VAL A 187 2.48 -6.20 -10.17
C VAL A 187 1.13 -6.49 -9.54
N ILE A 188 0.13 -5.66 -9.85
CA ILE A 188 -1.27 -5.90 -9.50
C ILE A 188 -1.88 -6.75 -10.62
N SER A 189 -2.19 -8.02 -10.34
CA SER A 189 -2.64 -8.99 -11.35
C SER A 189 -4.16 -9.12 -11.45
N SER A 190 -4.86 -8.97 -10.32
CA SER A 190 -6.32 -9.05 -10.25
C SER A 190 -6.86 -8.29 -9.04
N TYR A 191 -8.18 -8.13 -8.99
CA TYR A 191 -8.90 -7.63 -7.81
C TYR A 191 -10.15 -8.48 -7.55
N ALA A 192 -10.68 -8.40 -6.33
CA ALA A 192 -11.99 -8.93 -5.97
C ALA A 192 -12.82 -7.80 -5.33
N ILE A 193 -14.03 -7.62 -5.84
CA ILE A 193 -15.03 -6.66 -5.37
C ILE A 193 -16.42 -7.17 -5.82
N ASP A 194 -17.45 -6.99 -4.99
CA ASP A 194 -18.80 -7.38 -5.34
C ASP A 194 -19.55 -6.27 -6.08
N ALA A 195 -20.48 -6.68 -6.95
CA ALA A 195 -21.41 -5.74 -7.57
C ALA A 195 -22.26 -5.02 -6.49
N PRO A 196 -22.60 -3.76 -6.69
CA PRO A 196 -22.56 -2.96 -7.92
C PRO A 196 -21.23 -2.23 -8.15
N PHE A 197 -20.19 -2.48 -7.37
CA PHE A 197 -18.90 -1.81 -7.51
C PHE A 197 -18.04 -2.47 -8.59
N SER A 198 -17.16 -1.70 -9.21
CA SER A 198 -16.20 -2.15 -10.21
C SER A 198 -14.93 -1.29 -10.20
N ILE A 199 -13.86 -1.80 -10.79
CA ILE A 199 -12.61 -1.05 -11.03
C ILE A 199 -12.49 -0.74 -12.52
N ALA A 200 -12.26 0.54 -12.83
CA ALA A 200 -12.18 1.01 -14.22
C ALA A 200 -10.86 0.66 -14.93
N GLN A 201 -9.77 0.38 -14.16
CA GLN A 201 -8.46 0.11 -14.74
C GLN A 201 -8.34 -1.28 -15.37
N THR A 202 -7.61 -1.35 -16.48
CA THR A 202 -7.20 -2.62 -17.10
C THR A 202 -6.00 -3.21 -16.36
N LEU A 203 -6.07 -4.47 -16.00
CA LEU A 203 -4.99 -5.22 -15.36
C LEU A 203 -4.21 -6.06 -16.38
N PRO A 204 -2.94 -6.41 -16.13
CA PRO A 204 -2.16 -6.06 -14.94
C PRO A 204 -1.64 -4.61 -14.94
N VAL A 205 -1.39 -4.05 -13.74
CA VAL A 205 -0.72 -2.77 -13.52
C VAL A 205 0.60 -3.01 -12.81
N THR A 206 1.68 -2.42 -13.30
CA THR A 206 3.00 -2.47 -12.65
C THR A 206 3.30 -1.14 -11.98
N ILE A 207 3.70 -1.19 -10.70
CA ILE A 207 4.11 -0.04 -9.88
C ILE A 207 5.59 -0.20 -9.55
N THR A 208 6.44 0.65 -10.12
CA THR A 208 7.87 0.62 -9.87
C THR A 208 8.24 1.06 -8.45
N PRO A 209 9.41 0.68 -7.92
CA PRO A 209 9.87 1.04 -6.58
C PRO A 209 9.70 2.52 -6.22
N GLY A 210 9.16 2.78 -5.02
CA GLY A 210 8.94 4.13 -4.50
C GLY A 210 7.78 4.91 -5.13
N ASN A 211 7.02 4.30 -6.06
CA ASN A 211 5.89 4.93 -6.73
C ASN A 211 4.54 4.40 -6.22
N SER A 212 3.45 5.04 -6.68
CA SER A 212 2.08 4.65 -6.38
C SER A 212 1.21 4.69 -7.64
N SER A 213 0.07 3.98 -7.59
CA SER A 213 -0.96 4.00 -8.62
C SER A 213 -2.34 4.15 -7.97
N SER A 214 -3.22 4.93 -8.61
CA SER A 214 -4.61 5.10 -8.17
C SER A 214 -5.53 4.24 -9.03
N PHE A 215 -6.42 3.51 -8.36
CA PHE A 215 -7.45 2.67 -8.97
C PHE A 215 -8.80 3.35 -8.79
N THR A 216 -9.49 3.60 -9.87
CA THR A 216 -10.82 4.23 -9.85
C THR A 216 -11.88 3.18 -9.56
N VAL A 217 -12.59 3.36 -8.45
CA VAL A 217 -13.76 2.59 -8.08
C VAL A 217 -15.00 3.30 -8.66
N GLU A 218 -15.81 2.57 -9.39
CA GLU A 218 -17.09 3.01 -9.92
C GLU A 218 -18.21 2.20 -9.27
N VAL A 219 -19.42 2.78 -9.21
CA VAL A 219 -20.62 2.09 -8.71
C VAL A 219 -21.75 2.20 -9.75
N ASP A 220 -22.38 1.06 -10.05
CA ASP A 220 -23.61 1.02 -10.85
C ASP A 220 -24.78 1.51 -9.98
N THR A 221 -25.33 2.67 -10.36
CA THR A 221 -26.42 3.33 -9.64
C THR A 221 -27.80 3.12 -10.29
N SER A 222 -27.93 2.15 -11.21
CA SER A 222 -29.19 1.87 -11.91
C SER A 222 -30.32 1.40 -10.99
N THR A 223 -30.02 0.98 -9.77
CA THR A 223 -30.99 0.43 -8.82
C THR A 223 -30.77 1.02 -7.42
N LYS A 224 -31.88 1.44 -6.77
CA LYS A 224 -31.86 1.86 -5.37
C LYS A 224 -31.42 0.73 -4.45
N GLN A 225 -30.39 0.96 -3.64
CA GLN A 225 -29.90 -0.01 -2.65
C GLN A 225 -28.89 0.63 -1.70
N VAL A 226 -28.79 0.08 -0.50
CA VAL A 226 -27.68 0.34 0.41
C VAL A 226 -26.73 -0.84 0.29
N VAL A 227 -25.46 -0.58 -0.04
CA VAL A 227 -24.49 -1.62 -0.36
C VAL A 227 -23.15 -1.39 0.32
N GLU A 228 -22.52 -2.50 0.67
CA GLU A 228 -21.16 -2.55 1.21
C GLU A 228 -20.43 -3.72 0.55
N SER A 229 -19.16 -3.54 0.24
CA SER A 229 -18.29 -4.57 -0.30
C SER A 229 -16.86 -4.39 0.24
N VAL A 230 -16.04 -5.42 0.09
CA VAL A 230 -14.62 -5.40 0.42
C VAL A 230 -13.83 -5.52 -0.88
N LEU A 231 -12.98 -4.53 -1.16
CA LEU A 231 -12.04 -4.56 -2.27
C LEU A 231 -10.70 -5.10 -1.79
N SER A 232 -10.21 -6.12 -2.48
CA SER A 232 -8.86 -6.67 -2.30
C SER A 232 -8.16 -6.82 -3.64
N PHE A 233 -6.82 -6.86 -3.60
CA PHE A 233 -5.97 -7.00 -4.79
C PHE A 233 -5.06 -8.21 -4.66
N SER A 234 -4.78 -8.87 -5.79
CA SER A 234 -3.76 -9.92 -5.87
C SER A 234 -2.50 -9.34 -6.48
N THR A 235 -1.37 -9.57 -5.82
CA THR A 235 -0.07 -9.01 -6.20
C THR A 235 1.01 -10.08 -6.25
N ASN A 236 2.22 -9.72 -6.66
CA ASN A 236 3.41 -10.55 -6.56
C ASN A 236 4.20 -10.34 -5.24
N ASP A 237 3.70 -9.54 -4.29
CA ASP A 237 4.25 -9.48 -2.94
C ASP A 237 4.00 -10.80 -2.23
N GLN A 238 5.04 -11.41 -1.69
CA GLN A 238 4.99 -12.74 -1.08
C GLN A 238 4.63 -12.72 0.41
N ASP A 239 4.54 -11.53 1.03
CA ASP A 239 4.15 -11.41 2.44
C ASP A 239 2.66 -11.73 2.63
N PRO A 240 2.32 -12.82 3.37
CA PRO A 240 0.94 -13.20 3.60
C PRO A 240 0.14 -12.15 4.39
N LEU A 241 0.78 -11.34 5.22
CA LEU A 241 0.11 -10.28 5.99
C LEU A 241 -0.24 -9.09 5.10
N ARG A 242 0.59 -8.76 4.13
CA ARG A 242 0.29 -7.71 3.15
C ARG A 242 -0.73 -8.18 2.10
N ALA A 243 -0.69 -9.46 1.72
CA ALA A 243 -1.63 -10.06 0.76
C ALA A 243 -3.11 -10.00 1.21
N ILE A 244 -3.40 -9.87 2.51
CA ILE A 244 -4.76 -9.77 3.05
C ILE A 244 -5.24 -8.33 3.25
N GLN A 245 -4.45 -7.32 2.87
CA GLN A 245 -4.89 -5.92 2.96
C GLN A 245 -6.11 -5.70 2.06
N SER A 246 -7.09 -4.99 2.59
CA SER A 246 -8.35 -4.70 1.91
C SER A 246 -8.92 -3.36 2.33
N THR A 247 -9.83 -2.82 1.53
CA THR A 247 -10.58 -1.60 1.84
C THR A 247 -12.08 -1.85 1.78
N THR A 248 -12.82 -1.32 2.73
CA THR A 248 -14.29 -1.34 2.72
C THR A 248 -14.81 -0.26 1.78
N ILE A 249 -15.83 -0.59 0.99
CA ILE A 249 -16.50 0.33 0.07
C ILE A 249 -17.98 0.30 0.37
N GLN A 250 -18.60 1.48 0.48
CA GLN A 250 -20.03 1.61 0.76
C GLN A 250 -20.69 2.71 -0.06
N ALA A 251 -22.00 2.54 -0.31
CA ALA A 251 -22.85 3.52 -0.97
C ALA A 251 -24.32 3.38 -0.53
N ASP A 252 -25.02 4.51 -0.42
CA ASP A 252 -26.49 4.59 -0.26
C ASP A 252 -27.10 5.18 -1.53
N ILE A 253 -27.61 4.31 -2.42
CA ILE A 253 -28.18 4.70 -3.70
C ILE A 253 -29.68 4.93 -3.50
N PHE A 254 -30.11 6.17 -3.59
CA PHE A 254 -31.51 6.56 -3.37
C PHE A 254 -32.22 6.95 -4.68
N ALA A 255 -33.53 6.70 -4.72
CA ALA A 255 -34.37 7.08 -5.86
C ALA A 255 -34.83 8.52 -5.77
N VAL A 256 -34.92 9.20 -6.91
CA VAL A 256 -35.37 10.57 -7.02
C VAL A 256 -36.74 10.62 -7.71
N ASN A 257 -37.72 11.32 -7.07
CA ASN A 257 -38.98 11.67 -7.70
C ASN A 257 -38.95 13.14 -8.12
N GLU A 258 -39.30 13.43 -9.37
CA GLU A 258 -39.22 14.77 -9.95
C GLU A 258 -40.57 15.23 -10.50
N ILE A 259 -40.84 16.53 -10.36
CA ILE A 259 -42.03 17.17 -10.93
C ILE A 259 -41.58 18.17 -12.00
N TYR A 260 -42.06 18.00 -13.20
CA TYR A 260 -41.83 18.89 -14.34
C TYR A 260 -43.08 19.68 -14.70
N ILE A 261 -42.92 21.01 -14.79
CA ILE A 261 -43.98 21.90 -15.27
C ILE A 261 -43.69 22.21 -16.74
N GLY A 262 -44.60 21.79 -17.59
CA GLY A 262 -44.52 22.05 -19.02
C GLY A 262 -44.80 23.50 -19.40
N SER A 263 -44.90 23.75 -20.69
CA SER A 263 -45.21 25.07 -21.23
C SER A 263 -46.54 25.02 -22.07
N GLY A 264 -47.20 26.15 -22.18
CA GLY A 264 -48.37 26.31 -23.03
C GLY A 264 -48.33 27.65 -23.77
N GLN A 265 -49.00 27.71 -24.91
CA GLN A 265 -49.18 28.92 -25.72
C GLN A 265 -50.65 29.12 -26.01
N GLY A 266 -51.10 30.37 -25.98
CA GLY A 266 -52.47 30.75 -26.28
C GLY A 266 -52.58 32.20 -26.72
N VAL A 267 -53.77 32.60 -27.22
CA VAL A 267 -54.07 33.99 -27.53
C VAL A 267 -54.59 34.69 -26.25
N SER A 268 -54.45 36.00 -26.18
CA SER A 268 -54.95 36.78 -25.03
C SER A 268 -56.45 36.48 -24.78
N ASN A 269 -56.82 36.34 -23.51
CA ASN A 269 -58.15 35.95 -23.02
C ASN A 269 -58.62 34.52 -23.46
N SER A 270 -57.73 33.63 -23.76
CA SER A 270 -58.06 32.21 -23.95
C SER A 270 -57.50 31.36 -22.80
N GLU A 271 -58.11 30.18 -22.60
CA GLU A 271 -57.60 29.17 -21.70
C GLU A 271 -56.43 28.47 -22.36
N ILE A 272 -55.41 28.16 -21.56
CA ILE A 272 -54.28 27.33 -21.93
C ILE A 272 -54.12 26.20 -20.90
N THR A 273 -53.73 25.04 -21.35
CA THR A 273 -53.42 23.90 -20.47
C THR A 273 -51.93 23.78 -20.33
N ILE A 274 -51.47 23.73 -19.11
CA ILE A 274 -50.07 23.48 -18.75
C ILE A 274 -49.98 22.04 -18.22
N PRO A 275 -49.29 21.12 -18.88
CA PRO A 275 -49.08 19.78 -18.36
C PRO A 275 -48.09 19.82 -17.16
N VAL A 276 -48.41 19.04 -16.12
CA VAL A 276 -47.51 18.75 -15.02
C VAL A 276 -47.23 17.26 -15.04
N THR A 277 -45.98 16.91 -15.23
CA THR A 277 -45.52 15.51 -15.32
C THR A 277 -44.74 15.15 -14.05
N ILE A 278 -44.98 13.96 -13.53
CA ILE A 278 -44.22 13.43 -12.41
C ILE A 278 -43.47 12.19 -12.87
N SER A 279 -42.13 12.27 -12.85
CA SER A 279 -41.26 11.13 -13.01
C SER A 279 -40.96 10.55 -11.61
N ASN A 280 -41.40 9.33 -11.35
CA ASN A 280 -41.17 8.71 -10.04
C ASN A 280 -40.46 7.37 -10.16
N MET A 281 -39.33 7.27 -9.49
CA MET A 281 -38.57 6.04 -9.30
C MET A 281 -39.05 5.28 -8.06
N GLU A 282 -39.54 6.01 -7.06
CA GLU A 282 -40.19 5.46 -5.85
C GLU A 282 -41.71 5.61 -5.92
N PRO A 283 -42.47 4.58 -5.55
CA PRO A 283 -43.93 4.68 -5.38
C PRO A 283 -44.29 5.70 -4.30
N PHE A 284 -45.26 6.55 -4.57
CA PHE A 284 -45.81 7.51 -3.60
C PHE A 284 -47.31 7.62 -3.71
N SER A 285 -48.00 7.92 -2.62
CA SER A 285 -49.48 8.00 -2.58
C SER A 285 -50.04 9.43 -2.46
N ALA A 286 -49.14 10.40 -2.26
CA ALA A 286 -49.52 11.81 -2.12
C ALA A 286 -48.41 12.75 -2.58
N PHE A 287 -48.76 13.93 -3.06
CA PHE A 287 -47.81 15.01 -3.32
C PHE A 287 -48.43 16.38 -3.03
N GLN A 288 -47.58 17.36 -2.82
CA GLN A 288 -47.92 18.76 -2.75
C GLN A 288 -46.85 19.59 -3.45
N PHE A 289 -47.28 20.59 -4.21
CA PHE A 289 -46.39 21.62 -4.74
C PHE A 289 -47.14 22.93 -4.96
N ASP A 290 -46.37 24.02 -5.04
CA ASP A 290 -46.88 25.36 -5.28
C ASP A 290 -46.43 25.85 -6.67
N ILE A 291 -47.31 26.42 -7.45
CA ILE A 291 -47.00 27.12 -8.71
C ILE A 291 -47.24 28.61 -8.56
N THR A 292 -46.20 29.43 -8.84
CA THR A 292 -46.35 30.85 -8.97
C THR A 292 -46.58 31.24 -10.43
N LEU A 293 -47.72 31.84 -10.71
CA LEU A 293 -48.09 32.29 -12.04
C LEU A 293 -47.53 33.69 -12.34
N PRO A 294 -47.25 34.02 -13.61
CA PRO A 294 -47.00 35.40 -14.04
C PRO A 294 -48.20 36.28 -13.74
N ASN A 295 -47.98 37.59 -13.58
CA ASN A 295 -49.03 38.57 -13.17
C ASN A 295 -50.23 38.63 -14.08
N ASP A 296 -50.09 38.29 -15.36
CA ASP A 296 -51.14 38.36 -16.38
C ASP A 296 -51.81 36.99 -16.65
N VAL A 297 -51.52 35.98 -15.81
CA VAL A 297 -52.10 34.66 -15.91
C VAL A 297 -52.91 34.36 -14.67
N ILE A 298 -54.14 33.90 -14.87
CA ILE A 298 -55.10 33.59 -13.80
C ILE A 298 -55.39 32.09 -13.84
N TYR A 299 -55.39 31.46 -12.68
CA TYR A 299 -55.81 30.05 -12.58
C TYR A 299 -57.31 29.94 -12.79
N SER A 300 -57.74 29.03 -13.73
CA SER A 300 -59.15 28.70 -13.92
C SER A 300 -59.55 27.67 -12.86
N GLU A 301 -60.43 28.08 -11.95
CA GLU A 301 -60.86 27.20 -10.85
C GLU A 301 -61.54 25.94 -11.40
N ASN A 302 -61.28 24.78 -10.73
CA ASN A 302 -61.77 23.44 -11.11
C ASN A 302 -61.34 22.94 -12.51
N SER A 303 -60.33 23.55 -13.12
CA SER A 303 -59.77 23.13 -14.40
C SER A 303 -58.72 22.03 -14.32
N THR A 304 -58.23 21.73 -13.12
CA THR A 304 -57.20 20.71 -12.88
C THR A 304 -57.81 19.31 -13.07
N VAL A 305 -57.24 18.53 -13.96
CA VAL A 305 -57.65 17.15 -14.24
C VAL A 305 -56.44 16.21 -14.18
N PHE A 306 -56.67 14.99 -13.71
CA PHE A 306 -55.69 13.94 -13.74
C PHE A 306 -55.58 13.26 -15.09
N SER A 307 -54.38 12.74 -15.37
CA SER A 307 -54.17 11.71 -16.40
C SER A 307 -54.67 10.34 -15.91
N SER A 308 -54.58 9.33 -16.79
CA SER A 308 -54.94 7.94 -16.46
C SER A 308 -54.11 7.29 -15.34
N ARG A 309 -53.01 7.90 -14.94
CA ARG A 309 -52.14 7.40 -13.82
C ARG A 309 -52.76 7.57 -12.44
N SER A 310 -53.73 8.46 -12.30
CA SER A 310 -54.19 8.87 -10.96
C SER A 310 -55.11 7.85 -10.27
N GLN A 311 -55.68 6.90 -10.95
CA GLN A 311 -56.61 5.90 -10.43
C GLN A 311 -57.64 6.48 -9.44
N ASP A 312 -57.50 6.26 -8.14
CA ASP A 312 -58.40 6.70 -7.08
C ASP A 312 -57.91 7.97 -6.33
N HIS A 313 -56.92 8.69 -6.89
CA HIS A 313 -56.41 9.91 -6.29
C HIS A 313 -57.39 11.10 -6.49
N VAL A 314 -57.39 11.95 -5.47
CA VAL A 314 -58.10 13.24 -5.52
C VAL A 314 -57.05 14.34 -5.63
N ILE A 315 -57.33 15.39 -6.46
CA ILE A 315 -56.52 16.60 -6.48
C ILE A 315 -57.35 17.79 -6.08
N THR A 316 -56.76 18.64 -5.25
CA THR A 316 -57.32 19.95 -4.87
C THR A 316 -56.32 21.04 -5.23
N ALA A 317 -56.84 22.16 -5.71
CA ALA A 317 -56.07 23.35 -5.97
C ALA A 317 -56.60 24.50 -5.09
N SER A 318 -55.74 25.20 -4.42
CA SER A 318 -56.10 26.33 -3.52
C SER A 318 -55.22 27.52 -3.80
N ILE A 319 -55.82 28.68 -4.01
CA ILE A 319 -55.10 29.96 -4.13
C ILE A 319 -54.64 30.39 -2.74
N ILE A 320 -53.30 30.39 -2.53
CA ILE A 320 -52.68 30.72 -1.25
C ILE A 320 -52.23 32.21 -1.16
N ASN A 321 -52.04 32.82 -2.35
CA ASN A 321 -51.86 34.29 -2.47
C ASN A 321 -52.24 34.70 -3.92
N THR A 322 -52.04 35.98 -4.28
CA THR A 322 -52.49 36.60 -5.53
C THR A 322 -52.06 35.76 -6.78
N ASN A 323 -50.90 35.21 -6.78
CA ASN A 323 -50.30 34.55 -7.95
C ASN A 323 -49.83 33.11 -7.68
N THR A 324 -50.04 32.58 -6.46
CA THR A 324 -49.55 31.21 -6.13
C THR A 324 -50.72 30.29 -5.82
N ILE A 325 -50.71 29.17 -6.48
CA ILE A 325 -51.69 28.10 -6.34
C ILE A 325 -50.98 26.90 -5.74
N ARG A 326 -51.54 26.32 -4.69
CA ARG A 326 -51.14 25.09 -4.08
C ARG A 326 -51.97 23.92 -4.63
N PHE A 327 -51.26 22.92 -5.13
CA PHE A 327 -51.86 21.67 -5.57
C PHE A 327 -51.54 20.60 -4.52
N VAL A 328 -52.55 19.88 -4.08
CA VAL A 328 -52.44 18.74 -3.16
C VAL A 328 -53.15 17.57 -3.74
N SER A 329 -52.45 16.44 -3.86
CA SER A 329 -53.06 15.17 -4.29
C SER A 329 -52.80 14.09 -3.25
N TYR A 330 -53.80 13.27 -3.03
CA TYR A 330 -53.71 12.10 -2.13
C TYR A 330 -54.65 11.00 -2.55
N SER A 331 -54.34 9.75 -2.21
CA SER A 331 -55.24 8.60 -2.32
C SER A 331 -55.99 8.38 -1.01
N GLY A 332 -57.31 8.20 -1.12
CA GLY A 332 -58.15 7.83 0.03
C GLY A 332 -57.96 6.35 0.48
N THR A 333 -57.44 5.53 -0.39
CA THR A 333 -57.19 4.10 -0.18
C THR A 333 -55.71 3.75 -0.03
N ASN A 334 -54.84 4.76 0.03
CA ASN A 334 -53.38 4.62 0.09
C ASN A 334 -52.78 3.93 -1.16
N THR A 335 -53.43 4.08 -2.32
CA THR A 335 -52.92 3.61 -3.60
C THR A 335 -51.72 4.48 -4.04
N ASN A 336 -50.69 3.86 -4.60
CA ASN A 336 -49.52 4.57 -5.09
C ASN A 336 -49.70 5.03 -6.56
N PHE A 337 -49.11 6.16 -6.89
CA PHE A 337 -48.83 6.50 -8.28
C PHE A 337 -47.77 5.55 -8.82
N THR A 338 -48.00 4.99 -10.01
CA THR A 338 -47.12 4.07 -10.69
C THR A 338 -46.75 4.54 -12.09
N GLY A 339 -45.56 4.20 -12.56
CA GLY A 339 -45.12 4.57 -13.93
C GLY A 339 -44.44 5.96 -13.97
N ASN A 340 -43.90 6.32 -15.13
CA ASN A 340 -43.04 7.50 -15.35
C ASN A 340 -43.62 8.47 -16.40
N GLU A 341 -44.91 8.81 -16.39
CA GLU A 341 -45.47 9.76 -17.34
C GLU A 341 -46.18 10.94 -16.66
#